data_87eb0c5210222ba61f7e2b00dc3ca38e
#
_entry.id   87eb0c5210222ba61f7e2b00dc3ca38e
#
_cell.length_a   1.000
_cell.length_b   1.000
_cell.length_c   1.000
_cell.angle_alpha   90.00
_cell.angle_beta   90.00
_cell.angle_gamma   90.00
#
_symmetry.space_group_name_H-M   'P 1'
#
loop_
_entity.id
_entity.type
_entity.pdbx_description
1 polymer ?
#
loop_
_entity_poly.entity_id
_entity_poly.type
_entity_poly.pdbx_seq_one_letter_code
_entity_poly.pdbx_strand_id
1 'polypeptide(L)'
;MKNIRPLFSFIAAALCLSLFTQCCDEKHSGGASCAGREINIDSLNGIRIVYFDIDTVMYRYKFALDINKEMIKKEAKISATLNSRRKRIEEEVAQFEYRCNTRTFIDEESFIRERDEIMRKEQDFIKLRDELYSELERENQARGKELRDSISNFVLEHNKEKEYDFILTKIGDNIFYANQALDITQDIVDGLNRRYKAKIRP
;
A
#
# COMPACT_ATOMS: atom_id res chain seq x y z
N MET A 1 -19.16 -35.22 -39.90
CA MET A 1 -19.58 -36.62 -39.83
C MET A 1 -19.97 -36.93 -38.40
N LYS A 2 -21.25 -37.25 -38.25
CA LYS A 2 -22.00 -38.10 -37.29
C LYS A 2 -21.83 -37.72 -35.81
N ASN A 3 -22.82 -36.99 -35.23
CA ASN A 3 -24.06 -37.50 -34.61
C ASN A 3 -23.85 -38.75 -33.76
N ILE A 4 -24.17 -38.63 -32.44
CA ILE A 4 -25.14 -39.55 -31.78
C ILE A 4 -25.43 -38.96 -30.36
N ARG A 5 -26.70 -38.50 -30.18
CA ARG A 5 -27.43 -38.57 -28.91
C ARG A 5 -28.13 -39.94 -28.88
N PRO A 6 -28.42 -40.55 -27.73
CA PRO A 6 -29.79 -40.61 -27.21
C PRO A 6 -29.84 -40.37 -25.70
N LEU A 7 -30.81 -39.66 -25.15
CA LEU A 7 -32.21 -40.06 -24.85
C LEU A 7 -32.33 -41.39 -24.07
N PHE A 8 -32.80 -41.23 -22.86
CA PHE A 8 -33.67 -42.13 -22.06
C PHE A 8 -33.54 -41.70 -20.59
N SER A 9 -34.50 -41.58 -19.76
CA SER A 9 -35.95 -41.72 -19.82
C SER A 9 -36.45 -41.33 -18.43
N PHE A 10 -37.62 -40.79 -18.37
CA PHE A 10 -38.47 -40.60 -17.20
C PHE A 10 -38.73 -41.91 -16.44
N ILE A 11 -38.85 -41.85 -15.11
CA ILE A 11 -39.72 -42.60 -14.19
C ILE A 11 -39.52 -41.95 -12.83
N ALA A 12 -40.37 -41.11 -12.25
CA ALA A 12 -41.68 -41.34 -11.67
C ALA A 12 -41.65 -41.96 -10.27
N ALA A 13 -42.39 -41.34 -9.39
CA ALA A 13 -43.00 -41.75 -8.13
C ALA A 13 -42.32 -41.19 -6.89
N ALA A 14 -42.84 -40.15 -6.29
CA ALA A 14 -44.03 -40.09 -5.44
C ALA A 14 -43.83 -40.77 -4.06
N LEU A 15 -44.18 -40.00 -3.06
CA LEU A 15 -44.53 -40.34 -1.68
C LEU A 15 -43.42 -40.56 -0.67
N CYS A 16 -43.24 -39.58 0.20
CA CYS A 16 -43.39 -39.78 1.66
C CYS A 16 -43.47 -38.44 2.37
N LEU A 17 -44.68 -37.94 2.59
CA LEU A 17 -45.05 -37.09 3.70
C LEU A 17 -44.94 -37.91 4.97
N SER A 18 -44.07 -37.56 5.87
CA SER A 18 -44.21 -37.93 7.29
C SER A 18 -43.50 -36.91 8.15
N LEU A 19 -44.25 -36.05 8.69
CA LEU A 19 -44.33 -35.65 10.09
C LEU A 19 -43.14 -36.06 10.95
N PHE A 20 -42.32 -35.12 11.32
CA PHE A 20 -41.62 -35.16 12.59
C PHE A 20 -41.76 -33.83 13.32
N THR A 21 -42.86 -33.74 14.06
CA THR A 21 -42.92 -33.00 15.31
C THR A 21 -42.14 -33.81 16.33
N GLN A 22 -41.04 -33.32 16.82
CA GLN A 22 -40.48 -33.74 18.09
C GLN A 22 -39.94 -32.57 18.86
N CYS A 23 -40.75 -32.11 19.79
CA CYS A 23 -40.25 -31.52 21.01
C CYS A 23 -39.34 -32.53 21.72
N CYS A 24 -38.14 -32.13 22.09
CA CYS A 24 -37.42 -32.75 23.18
C CYS A 24 -36.67 -31.67 23.93
N ASP A 25 -37.19 -31.39 25.11
CA ASP A 25 -36.40 -30.95 26.26
C ASP A 25 -35.31 -31.97 26.51
N GLU A 26 -34.05 -31.54 26.45
CA GLU A 26 -33.03 -32.19 27.28
C GLU A 26 -31.88 -31.24 27.59
N LYS A 27 -31.69 -30.97 28.88
CA LYS A 27 -30.57 -30.33 29.49
C LYS A 27 -29.28 -31.08 29.15
N HIS A 28 -28.35 -30.44 28.44
CA HIS A 28 -26.94 -30.82 28.54
C HIS A 28 -26.07 -29.59 28.76
N SER A 29 -25.42 -29.61 29.86
CA SER A 29 -24.44 -28.62 30.32
C SER A 29 -23.16 -28.75 29.49
N GLY A 30 -22.55 -27.59 29.14
CA GLY A 30 -21.15 -27.52 28.76
C GLY A 30 -20.87 -27.27 27.30
N GLY A 31 -21.15 -26.07 26.80
CA GLY A 31 -20.61 -25.55 25.56
C GLY A 31 -20.48 -24.05 25.73
N ALA A 32 -19.27 -23.52 25.55
CA ALA A 32 -19.03 -22.09 25.56
C ALA A 32 -19.96 -21.42 24.55
N SER A 33 -21.04 -20.86 25.04
CA SER A 33 -21.92 -19.99 24.28
C SER A 33 -21.11 -18.76 23.93
N CYS A 34 -20.74 -18.63 22.65
CA CYS A 34 -20.53 -17.34 22.05
C CYS A 34 -21.87 -16.61 22.14
N ALA A 35 -22.13 -16.00 23.28
CA ALA A 35 -23.21 -15.06 23.43
C ALA A 35 -22.93 -13.91 22.46
N GLY A 36 -23.43 -14.04 21.25
CA GLY A 36 -23.62 -12.92 20.36
C GLY A 36 -24.43 -11.91 21.17
N ARG A 37 -23.79 -10.84 21.60
CA ARG A 37 -24.43 -9.72 22.23
C ARG A 37 -25.44 -9.24 21.19
N GLU A 38 -26.73 -9.55 21.38
CA GLU A 38 -27.78 -8.92 20.59
C GLU A 38 -27.62 -7.42 20.79
N ILE A 39 -27.13 -6.76 19.72
CA ILE A 39 -27.04 -5.32 19.70
C ILE A 39 -28.49 -4.86 19.56
N ASN A 40 -29.07 -4.43 20.68
CA ASN A 40 -30.39 -3.78 20.65
C ASN A 40 -30.22 -2.48 19.87
N ILE A 41 -30.80 -2.42 18.67
CA ILE A 41 -30.73 -1.26 17.76
C ILE A 41 -31.27 0.00 18.45
N ASP A 42 -32.20 -0.13 19.38
CA ASP A 42 -32.70 0.99 20.19
C ASP A 42 -31.64 1.55 21.17
N SER A 43 -30.57 0.78 21.48
CA SER A 43 -29.45 1.25 22.29
C SER A 43 -28.39 2.01 21.49
N LEU A 44 -28.50 2.09 20.16
CA LEU A 44 -27.67 2.92 19.29
C LEU A 44 -28.07 4.41 19.26
N ASN A 45 -29.15 4.77 19.97
CA ASN A 45 -29.51 6.17 20.19
C ASN A 45 -28.42 6.84 21.04
N GLY A 46 -27.48 7.48 20.35
CA GLY A 46 -26.38 8.19 20.98
C GLY A 46 -24.99 7.84 20.47
N ILE A 47 -24.82 6.83 19.58
CA ILE A 47 -23.53 6.54 18.98
C ILE A 47 -23.08 7.71 18.11
N ARG A 48 -21.91 8.25 18.42
CA ARG A 48 -21.31 9.39 17.74
C ARG A 48 -20.31 8.89 16.70
N ILE A 49 -20.71 8.85 15.43
CA ILE A 49 -19.86 8.45 14.31
C ILE A 49 -19.47 9.69 13.53
N VAL A 50 -18.19 9.84 13.22
CA VAL A 50 -17.64 10.87 12.37
C VAL A 50 -16.69 10.26 11.35
N TYR A 51 -16.33 11.02 10.32
CA TYR A 51 -15.34 10.59 9.35
C TYR A 51 -14.41 11.74 8.97
N PHE A 52 -13.24 11.36 8.44
CA PHE A 52 -12.34 12.29 7.76
C PHE A 52 -11.84 11.67 6.44
N ASP A 53 -11.62 12.54 5.47
CA ASP A 53 -11.11 12.18 4.14
C ASP A 53 -9.58 12.13 4.17
N ILE A 54 -9.01 10.91 4.02
CA ILE A 54 -7.57 10.71 4.11
C ILE A 54 -6.83 11.34 2.94
N ASP A 55 -7.41 11.37 1.74
CA ASP A 55 -6.80 11.96 0.57
C ASP A 55 -6.64 13.47 0.75
N THR A 56 -7.68 14.11 1.29
CA THR A 56 -7.62 15.53 1.67
C THR A 56 -6.57 15.79 2.76
N VAL A 57 -6.49 14.91 3.78
CA VAL A 57 -5.46 15.00 4.82
C VAL A 57 -4.08 14.88 4.19
N MET A 58 -3.82 13.87 3.35
CA MET A 58 -2.53 13.66 2.69
C MET A 58 -2.13 14.86 1.81
N TYR A 59 -3.09 15.46 1.14
CA TYR A 59 -2.86 16.62 0.28
C TYR A 59 -2.58 17.92 1.05
N ARG A 60 -3.10 18.07 2.29
CA ARG A 60 -3.05 19.33 3.06
C ARG A 60 -2.16 19.26 4.30
N TYR A 61 -1.76 18.07 4.73
CA TYR A 61 -0.87 17.89 5.87
C TYR A 61 0.57 18.21 5.48
N LYS A 62 1.15 19.25 6.08
CA LYS A 62 2.49 19.75 5.74
C LYS A 62 3.58 18.70 5.87
N PHE A 63 3.50 17.85 6.88
CA PHE A 63 4.46 16.76 7.03
C PHE A 63 4.40 15.78 5.86
N ALA A 64 3.20 15.43 5.37
CA ALA A 64 3.05 14.58 4.19
C ALA A 64 3.64 15.25 2.94
N LEU A 65 3.40 16.55 2.77
CA LEU A 65 3.95 17.31 1.66
C LEU A 65 5.48 17.39 1.71
N ASP A 66 6.06 17.56 2.90
CA ASP A 66 7.52 17.62 3.08
C ASP A 66 8.15 16.26 2.80
N ILE A 67 7.58 15.15 3.29
CA ILE A 67 8.02 13.79 2.95
C ILE A 67 7.99 13.59 1.43
N ASN A 68 6.88 13.91 0.78
CA ASN A 68 6.75 13.74 -0.67
C ASN A 68 7.83 14.53 -1.43
N LYS A 69 8.07 15.77 -1.02
CA LYS A 69 9.11 16.62 -1.60
C LYS A 69 10.52 16.04 -1.41
N GLU A 70 10.81 15.48 -0.24
CA GLU A 70 12.09 14.81 0.04
C GLU A 70 12.28 13.58 -0.83
N MET A 71 11.24 12.73 -0.95
CA MET A 71 11.27 11.51 -1.76
C MET A 71 11.48 11.82 -3.25
N ILE A 72 10.76 12.81 -3.80
CA ILE A 72 10.95 13.26 -5.19
C ILE A 72 12.40 13.74 -5.43
N LYS A 73 12.96 14.50 -4.51
CA LYS A 73 14.36 14.95 -4.63
C LYS A 73 15.34 13.78 -4.58
N LYS A 74 15.12 12.80 -3.72
CA LYS A 74 15.98 11.62 -3.61
C LYS A 74 15.92 10.78 -4.89
N GLU A 75 14.72 10.55 -5.42
CA GLU A 75 14.52 9.84 -6.69
C GLU A 75 15.22 10.56 -7.86
N ALA A 76 15.07 11.88 -7.96
CA ALA A 76 15.74 12.67 -8.98
C ALA A 76 17.28 12.59 -8.86
N LYS A 77 17.83 12.57 -7.64
CA LYS A 77 19.26 12.39 -7.40
C LYS A 77 19.74 11.00 -7.82
N ILE A 78 18.99 9.95 -7.48
CA ILE A 78 19.28 8.57 -7.91
C ILE A 78 19.29 8.49 -9.44
N SER A 79 18.25 9.00 -10.09
CA SER A 79 18.13 9.03 -11.55
C SER A 79 19.30 9.77 -12.20
N ALA A 80 19.69 10.94 -11.71
CA ALA A 80 20.84 11.69 -12.21
C ALA A 80 22.16 10.90 -12.06
N THR A 81 22.36 10.25 -10.90
CA THR A 81 23.56 9.44 -10.63
C THR A 81 23.64 8.25 -11.59
N LEU A 82 22.55 7.51 -11.76
CA LEU A 82 22.49 6.36 -12.66
C LEU A 82 22.66 6.77 -14.12
N ASN A 83 22.01 7.86 -14.56
CA ASN A 83 22.16 8.36 -15.92
C ASN A 83 23.61 8.79 -16.22
N SER A 84 24.26 9.49 -15.28
CA SER A 84 25.67 9.87 -15.45
C SER A 84 26.59 8.65 -15.54
N ARG A 85 26.35 7.61 -14.71
CA ARG A 85 27.14 6.38 -14.72
C ARG A 85 26.94 5.60 -16.01
N ARG A 86 25.68 5.44 -16.43
CA ARG A 86 25.32 4.76 -17.68
C ARG A 86 25.98 5.43 -18.88
N LYS A 87 25.91 6.77 -18.99
CA LYS A 87 26.52 7.51 -20.09
C LYS A 87 28.03 7.25 -20.20
N ARG A 88 28.75 7.18 -19.06
CA ARG A 88 30.19 6.87 -19.07
C ARG A 88 30.47 5.47 -19.60
N ILE A 89 29.66 4.48 -19.19
CA ILE A 89 29.81 3.11 -19.68
C ILE A 89 29.53 3.06 -21.19
N GLU A 90 28.46 3.71 -21.66
CA GLU A 90 28.12 3.81 -23.09
C GLU A 90 29.26 4.43 -23.92
N GLU A 91 29.91 5.49 -23.40
CA GLU A 91 31.07 6.14 -24.03
C GLU A 91 32.28 5.18 -24.09
N GLU A 92 32.56 4.41 -23.02
CA GLU A 92 33.65 3.42 -23.00
C GLU A 92 33.36 2.26 -23.94
N VAL A 93 32.12 1.75 -23.98
CA VAL A 93 31.69 0.72 -24.95
C VAL A 93 31.88 1.21 -26.39
N ALA A 94 31.45 2.42 -26.71
CA ALA A 94 31.61 2.99 -28.04
C ALA A 94 33.10 3.12 -28.46
N GLN A 95 33.97 3.51 -27.51
CA GLN A 95 35.42 3.58 -27.77
C GLN A 95 36.03 2.19 -27.98
N PHE A 96 35.59 1.21 -27.20
CA PHE A 96 36.03 -0.18 -27.36
C PHE A 96 35.59 -0.74 -28.71
N GLU A 97 34.32 -0.57 -29.11
CA GLU A 97 33.80 -0.97 -30.43
C GLU A 97 34.56 -0.31 -31.57
N TYR A 98 34.86 1.00 -31.46
CA TYR A 98 35.67 1.69 -32.46
C TYR A 98 37.06 1.06 -32.61
N ARG A 99 37.73 0.73 -31.52
CA ARG A 99 39.03 0.09 -31.54
C ARG A 99 38.98 -1.34 -32.10
N CYS A 100 37.93 -2.09 -31.82
CA CYS A 100 37.67 -3.38 -32.45
C CYS A 100 37.60 -3.27 -33.98
N ASN A 101 36.78 -2.31 -34.44
CA ASN A 101 36.53 -2.11 -35.88
C ASN A 101 37.75 -1.60 -36.62
N THR A 102 38.59 -0.80 -36.00
CA THR A 102 39.81 -0.24 -36.56
C THR A 102 41.05 -1.12 -36.33
N ARG A 103 40.92 -2.24 -35.62
CA ARG A 103 42.03 -3.16 -35.25
C ARG A 103 43.19 -2.43 -34.57
N THR A 104 42.91 -1.50 -33.66
CA THR A 104 43.90 -0.65 -32.99
C THR A 104 44.32 -1.13 -31.65
N PHE A 105 43.98 -2.33 -31.25
CA PHE A 105 44.53 -2.96 -30.05
C PHE A 105 46.03 -3.36 -30.27
N ILE A 106 46.84 -3.12 -29.25
CA ILE A 106 48.28 -3.40 -29.29
C ILE A 106 48.53 -4.92 -29.30
N ASP A 107 47.77 -5.62 -28.47
CA ASP A 107 47.87 -7.07 -28.28
C ASP A 107 46.51 -7.64 -27.77
N GLU A 108 46.42 -8.96 -27.75
CA GLU A 108 45.23 -9.69 -27.29
C GLU A 108 44.98 -9.49 -25.79
N GLU A 109 46.03 -9.33 -25.00
CA GLU A 109 45.87 -9.08 -23.56
C GLU A 109 45.22 -7.76 -23.26
N SER A 110 45.54 -6.69 -23.98
CA SER A 110 44.92 -5.38 -23.85
C SER A 110 43.43 -5.39 -24.24
N PHE A 111 43.08 -6.14 -25.27
CA PHE A 111 41.69 -6.35 -25.67
C PHE A 111 40.87 -7.06 -24.58
N ILE A 112 41.41 -8.20 -24.07
CA ILE A 112 40.73 -8.98 -23.03
C ILE A 112 40.53 -8.14 -21.76
N ARG A 113 41.56 -7.44 -21.31
CA ARG A 113 41.53 -6.61 -20.10
C ARG A 113 40.46 -5.52 -20.19
N GLU A 114 40.40 -4.82 -21.30
CA GLU A 114 39.44 -3.74 -21.49
C GLU A 114 37.99 -4.26 -21.59
N ARG A 115 37.77 -5.35 -22.33
CA ARG A 115 36.48 -6.03 -22.35
C ARG A 115 36.02 -6.42 -20.95
N ASP A 116 36.89 -7.04 -20.17
CA ASP A 116 36.54 -7.51 -18.81
C ASP A 116 36.31 -6.34 -17.86
N GLU A 117 37.01 -5.22 -18.07
CA GLU A 117 36.77 -3.99 -17.30
C GLU A 117 35.38 -3.38 -17.61
N ILE A 118 34.98 -3.32 -18.87
CA ILE A 118 33.64 -2.86 -19.28
C ILE A 118 32.57 -3.77 -18.66
N MET A 119 32.71 -5.09 -18.83
CA MET A 119 31.76 -6.05 -18.26
C MET A 119 31.60 -5.90 -16.72
N ARG A 120 32.71 -5.67 -16.02
CA ARG A 120 32.67 -5.41 -14.58
C ARG A 120 31.92 -4.10 -14.26
N LYS A 121 32.18 -3.02 -15.02
CA LYS A 121 31.49 -1.74 -14.83
C LYS A 121 29.98 -1.85 -15.07
N GLU A 122 29.55 -2.66 -16.05
CA GLU A 122 28.13 -2.95 -16.29
C GLU A 122 27.50 -3.71 -15.12
N GLN A 123 28.20 -4.73 -14.61
CA GLN A 123 27.73 -5.49 -13.43
C GLN A 123 27.63 -4.58 -12.18
N ASP A 124 28.65 -3.74 -11.96
CA ASP A 124 28.66 -2.81 -10.83
C ASP A 124 27.56 -1.75 -10.96
N PHE A 125 27.23 -1.35 -12.19
CA PHE A 125 26.11 -0.45 -12.45
C PHE A 125 24.76 -1.09 -12.08
N ILE A 126 24.54 -2.36 -12.44
CA ILE A 126 23.33 -3.10 -12.09
C ILE A 126 23.20 -3.20 -10.56
N LYS A 127 24.29 -3.59 -9.87
CA LYS A 127 24.29 -3.67 -8.40
C LYS A 127 23.96 -2.32 -7.77
N LEU A 128 24.63 -1.26 -8.20
CA LEU A 128 24.40 0.09 -7.69
C LEU A 128 22.94 0.54 -7.91
N ARG A 129 22.37 0.25 -9.08
CA ARG A 129 20.96 0.55 -9.35
C ARG A 129 20.04 -0.14 -8.36
N ASP A 130 20.24 -1.45 -8.17
CA ASP A 130 19.39 -2.27 -7.31
C ASP A 130 19.51 -1.85 -5.83
N GLU A 131 20.72 -1.50 -5.40
CA GLU A 131 20.98 -0.97 -4.05
C GLU A 131 20.26 0.37 -3.81
N LEU A 132 20.40 1.31 -4.76
CA LEU A 132 19.80 2.64 -4.63
C LEU A 132 18.26 2.60 -4.61
N TYR A 133 17.65 1.78 -5.46
CA TYR A 133 16.19 1.63 -5.47
C TYR A 133 15.67 0.85 -4.26
N SER A 134 16.41 -0.15 -3.80
CA SER A 134 16.07 -0.87 -2.57
C SER A 134 16.13 0.05 -1.34
N GLU A 135 17.13 0.94 -1.28
CA GLU A 135 17.23 1.93 -0.22
C GLU A 135 16.08 2.94 -0.27
N LEU A 136 15.75 3.43 -1.48
CA LEU A 136 14.63 4.36 -1.69
C LEU A 136 13.31 3.75 -1.22
N GLU A 137 13.05 2.50 -1.57
CA GLU A 137 11.84 1.77 -1.16
C GLU A 137 11.77 1.58 0.36
N ARG A 138 12.87 1.19 1.00
CA ARG A 138 12.91 1.07 2.47
C ARG A 138 12.62 2.39 3.16
N GLU A 139 13.18 3.50 2.65
CA GLU A 139 12.92 4.82 3.20
C GLU A 139 11.48 5.25 2.97
N ASN A 140 10.92 5.01 1.79
CA ASN A 140 9.53 5.31 1.48
C ASN A 140 8.58 4.58 2.44
N GLN A 141 8.82 3.30 2.69
CA GLN A 141 8.04 2.50 3.65
C GLN A 141 8.18 3.05 5.09
N ALA A 142 9.39 3.42 5.51
CA ALA A 142 9.62 3.98 6.83
C ALA A 142 8.90 5.33 7.02
N ARG A 143 8.99 6.22 6.02
CA ARG A 143 8.29 7.51 6.02
C ARG A 143 6.78 7.35 5.97
N GLY A 144 6.28 6.41 5.17
CA GLY A 144 4.85 6.07 5.13
C GLY A 144 4.34 5.57 6.48
N LYS A 145 5.14 4.77 7.18
CA LYS A 145 4.80 4.34 8.55
C LYS A 145 4.77 5.52 9.52
N GLU A 146 5.80 6.36 9.52
CA GLU A 146 5.89 7.55 10.37
C GLU A 146 4.68 8.48 10.17
N LEU A 147 4.25 8.66 8.93
CA LEU A 147 3.10 9.47 8.59
C LEU A 147 1.80 8.86 9.12
N ARG A 148 1.58 7.56 8.93
CA ARG A 148 0.41 6.86 9.48
C ARG A 148 0.38 6.93 11.01
N ASP A 149 1.51 6.67 11.65
CA ASP A 149 1.62 6.75 13.11
C ASP A 149 1.32 8.18 13.62
N SER A 150 1.78 9.20 12.89
CA SER A 150 1.50 10.60 13.22
C SER A 150 0.00 10.93 13.15
N ILE A 151 -0.68 10.49 12.10
CA ILE A 151 -2.13 10.68 11.93
C ILE A 151 -2.89 9.91 13.01
N SER A 152 -2.59 8.63 13.19
CA SER A 152 -3.27 7.78 14.16
C SER A 152 -3.14 8.32 15.59
N ASN A 153 -1.93 8.70 16.00
CA ASN A 153 -1.69 9.28 17.32
C ASN A 153 -2.45 10.59 17.53
N PHE A 154 -2.51 11.42 16.48
CA PHE A 154 -3.28 12.66 16.56
C PHE A 154 -4.77 12.39 16.71
N VAL A 155 -5.34 11.48 15.91
CA VAL A 155 -6.75 11.11 15.97
C VAL A 155 -7.11 10.58 17.35
N LEU A 156 -6.27 9.70 17.93
CA LEU A 156 -6.50 9.18 19.28
C LEU A 156 -6.47 10.29 20.36
N GLU A 157 -5.54 11.25 20.25
CA GLU A 157 -5.50 12.38 21.20
C GLU A 157 -6.70 13.31 21.02
N HIS A 158 -7.05 13.63 19.79
CA HIS A 158 -8.22 14.46 19.45
C HIS A 158 -9.51 13.83 20.00
N ASN A 159 -9.62 12.51 19.94
CA ASN A 159 -10.81 11.80 20.42
C ASN A 159 -10.94 11.80 21.96
N LYS A 160 -9.88 11.99 22.73
CA LYS A 160 -9.98 12.10 24.19
C LYS A 160 -10.85 13.28 24.65
N GLU A 161 -10.88 14.35 23.84
CA GLU A 161 -11.67 15.54 24.13
C GLU A 161 -13.07 15.48 23.48
N LYS A 162 -13.18 14.75 22.36
CA LYS A 162 -14.39 14.72 21.54
C LYS A 162 -15.31 13.57 21.85
N GLU A 163 -14.77 12.46 22.37
CA GLU A 163 -15.51 11.27 22.79
C GLU A 163 -16.41 10.68 21.70
N TYR A 164 -15.89 10.60 20.44
CA TYR A 164 -16.56 9.88 19.37
C TYR A 164 -16.44 8.38 19.58
N ASP A 165 -17.50 7.61 19.33
CA ASP A 165 -17.45 6.15 19.40
C ASP A 165 -16.76 5.56 18.18
N PHE A 166 -16.91 6.18 17.00
CA PHE A 166 -16.24 5.77 15.77
C PHE A 166 -15.73 6.99 15.02
N ILE A 167 -14.47 6.89 14.58
CA ILE A 167 -13.86 7.80 13.63
C ILE A 167 -13.48 6.96 12.40
N LEU A 168 -14.22 7.15 11.30
CA LEU A 168 -14.00 6.42 10.07
C LEU A 168 -13.06 7.19 9.15
N THR A 169 -12.30 6.47 8.35
CA THR A 169 -11.47 7.07 7.30
C THR A 169 -12.15 6.88 5.96
N LYS A 170 -12.43 7.97 5.25
CA LYS A 170 -12.90 7.93 3.88
C LYS A 170 -11.69 7.76 2.95
N ILE A 171 -11.71 6.69 2.15
CA ILE A 171 -10.70 6.35 1.13
C ILE A 171 -11.44 5.93 -0.14
N GLY A 172 -11.24 6.66 -1.24
CA GLY A 172 -11.99 6.37 -2.46
C GLY A 172 -13.50 6.27 -2.21
N ASP A 173 -14.11 5.17 -2.62
CA ASP A 173 -15.57 4.95 -2.58
C ASP A 173 -16.04 4.10 -1.39
N ASN A 174 -15.24 3.93 -0.34
CA ASN A 174 -15.64 3.12 0.84
C ASN A 174 -16.81 3.74 1.61
N ILE A 175 -17.03 5.05 1.48
CA ILE A 175 -18.19 5.80 2.01
C ILE A 175 -18.89 6.48 0.85
N PHE A 176 -19.99 5.91 0.35
CA PHE A 176 -20.77 6.48 -0.75
C PHE A 176 -21.52 7.75 -0.36
N TYR A 177 -22.01 7.78 0.87
CA TYR A 177 -22.74 8.92 1.40
C TYR A 177 -22.50 9.05 2.91
N ALA A 178 -22.23 10.26 3.34
CA ALA A 178 -22.27 10.66 4.74
C ALA A 178 -22.74 12.13 4.82
N ASN A 179 -23.43 12.47 5.91
CA ASN A 179 -23.79 13.85 6.14
C ASN A 179 -22.53 14.68 6.37
N GLN A 180 -22.46 15.85 5.73
CA GLN A 180 -21.32 16.76 5.85
C GLN A 180 -21.08 17.23 7.31
N ALA A 181 -22.13 17.28 8.13
CA ALA A 181 -21.99 17.59 9.57
C ALA A 181 -21.17 16.57 10.35
N LEU A 182 -20.93 15.36 9.78
CA LEU A 182 -20.08 14.31 10.37
C LEU A 182 -18.63 14.36 9.86
N ASP A 183 -18.31 15.28 8.97
CA ASP A 183 -16.99 15.46 8.40
C ASP A 183 -16.09 16.28 9.33
N ILE A 184 -15.07 15.63 9.90
CA ILE A 184 -14.06 16.28 10.74
C ILE A 184 -12.71 16.47 10.02
N THR A 185 -12.66 16.33 8.71
CA THR A 185 -11.43 16.42 7.90
C THR A 185 -10.65 17.71 8.18
N GLN A 186 -11.37 18.87 8.24
CA GLN A 186 -10.73 20.14 8.49
C GLN A 186 -10.10 20.22 9.89
N ASP A 187 -10.78 19.71 10.91
CA ASP A 187 -10.27 19.70 12.29
C ASP A 187 -9.01 18.84 12.39
N ILE A 188 -9.01 17.68 11.72
CA ILE A 188 -7.84 16.78 11.65
C ILE A 188 -6.67 17.47 10.94
N VAL A 189 -6.89 18.07 9.77
CA VAL A 189 -5.84 18.78 9.01
C VAL A 189 -5.24 19.93 9.83
N ASP A 190 -6.07 20.73 10.44
CA ASP A 190 -5.61 21.90 11.21
C ASP A 190 -4.85 21.48 12.47
N GLY A 191 -5.34 20.45 13.15
CA GLY A 191 -4.70 19.91 14.34
C GLY A 191 -3.33 19.30 14.03
N LEU A 192 -3.24 18.45 13.00
CA LEU A 192 -1.99 17.87 12.52
C LEU A 192 -0.97 18.94 12.13
N ASN A 193 -1.41 19.97 11.41
CA ASN A 193 -0.54 21.06 10.99
C ASN A 193 -0.07 21.95 12.17
N ARG A 194 -0.91 22.17 13.17
CA ARG A 194 -0.50 22.87 14.41
C ARG A 194 0.59 22.07 15.15
N ARG A 195 0.38 20.74 15.29
CA ARG A 195 1.33 19.85 15.96
C ARG A 195 2.67 19.77 15.22
N TYR A 196 2.64 19.66 13.90
CA TYR A 196 3.83 19.63 13.07
C TYR A 196 4.63 20.93 13.17
N LYS A 197 3.94 22.08 13.14
CA LYS A 197 4.57 23.40 13.29
C LYS A 197 5.25 23.58 14.65
N ALA A 198 4.66 23.05 15.72
CA ALA A 198 5.24 23.07 17.06
C ALA A 198 6.50 22.20 17.17
N LYS A 199 6.57 21.08 16.41
CA LYS A 199 7.74 20.19 16.36
C LYS A 199 8.95 20.80 15.60
N ILE A 200 8.70 21.64 14.61
CA ILE A 200 9.75 22.25 13.76
C ILE A 200 10.31 23.54 14.35
N ARG A 201 9.56 24.19 15.25
CA ARG A 201 10.04 25.39 15.98
C ARG A 201 10.45 24.99 17.39
N PRO A 202 11.75 24.79 17.66
CA PRO A 202 12.23 24.62 19.02
C PRO A 202 12.06 25.89 19.86
#